data_6dec76ce04160a780a062d15c043ad15
#
_entry.id   6dec76ce04160a780a062d15c043ad15
#
_cell.length_a   1.000
_cell.length_b   1.000
_cell.length_c   1.000
_cell.angle_alpha   90.00
_cell.angle_beta   90.00
_cell.angle_gamma   90.00
#
_symmetry.space_group_name_H-M   'P 1'
#
loop_
_entity.id
_entity.type
_entity.pdbx_description
1 polymer ?
#
loop_
_entity_poly.entity_id
_entity_poly.type
_entity_poly.pdbx_seq_one_letter_code
_entity_poly.pdbx_strand_id
1 'polypeptide(L)'
;MDIKNIQKDGYNLHLIKNKNFKTTLFKIIFWKEIKEEELTKRSLLADNLLFSSNKYKTEKEIVKKRQDLYGASIWSNVYRKGRYMFLEMNISVIDEKYTNKGLLKESLDFFMEILKKPNIEDEKFNKQGFEITYEKLKLYLQGQKENPSYYSFTEYKKLLGEKIYTYKAEGKIEDLEKITPENLYEFYKTFYSTNNIDILVLGDIDFNNMEKLIEDKFLLKGTQNKVKDFYLSYEKDYSEEIKKTDYSQSTLIMGSSIKSLTNFEKKYASLAYNIILGSSPNSKLFKNVREKHSYTYNITSRINRIDGIFLIQAGISKENFQRVKEEVLKEIEEMKKGNFSLRDVKNAKEVLLSTLKEITDYQGSIVDYYFNYLYFDGELYETQKENIQKIDKESIIKVANKINIDTILLAEEIGR
;
A
#
# COMPACT_ATOMS: atom_id res chain seq x y z
N MET A 1 14.35 17.81 10.75
CA MET A 1 13.03 17.28 11.13
C MET A 1 13.17 16.74 12.54
N ASP A 2 12.45 17.30 13.50
CA ASP A 2 12.53 16.87 14.89
C ASP A 2 11.43 15.84 15.15
N ILE A 3 11.77 14.75 15.84
CA ILE A 3 10.85 13.64 16.07
C ILE A 3 10.88 13.26 17.56
N LYS A 4 9.70 13.05 18.15
CA LYS A 4 9.55 12.53 19.51
C LYS A 4 8.68 11.27 19.48
N ASN A 5 9.23 10.15 20.00
CA ASN A 5 8.52 8.89 20.14
C ASN A 5 8.15 8.65 21.60
N ILE A 6 6.94 8.27 21.85
CA ILE A 6 6.37 8.09 23.18
C ILE A 6 5.55 6.80 23.19
N GLN A 7 5.90 5.89 24.06
CA GLN A 7 5.10 4.70 24.31
C GLN A 7 4.08 5.00 25.41
N LYS A 8 2.81 4.78 25.14
CA LYS A 8 1.69 4.92 26.07
C LYS A 8 1.03 3.56 26.34
N ASP A 9 0.18 3.50 27.36
CA ASP A 9 -0.60 2.31 27.64
C ASP A 9 -1.61 2.06 26.47
N GLY A 10 -1.31 1.07 25.66
CA GLY A 10 -2.15 0.63 24.54
C GLY A 10 -1.93 1.32 23.19
N TYR A 11 -0.99 2.27 23.05
CA TYR A 11 -0.61 2.85 21.76
C TYR A 11 0.80 3.45 21.77
N ASN A 12 1.37 3.65 20.57
CA ASN A 12 2.58 4.44 20.40
C ASN A 12 2.23 5.78 19.77
N LEU A 13 2.88 6.86 20.23
CA LEU A 13 2.70 8.21 19.70
C LEU A 13 4.00 8.71 19.08
N HIS A 14 3.92 9.13 17.82
CA HIS A 14 5.04 9.64 17.04
C HIS A 14 4.75 11.08 16.61
N LEU A 15 5.44 12.04 17.20
CA LEU A 15 5.30 13.45 16.89
C LEU A 15 6.43 13.89 15.97
N ILE A 16 6.08 14.42 14.81
CA ILE A 16 7.01 14.86 13.77
C ILE A 16 6.81 16.34 13.53
N LYS A 17 7.79 17.15 13.91
CA LYS A 17 7.76 18.58 13.69
C LYS A 17 8.29 18.93 12.32
N ASN A 18 7.42 19.58 11.52
CA ASN A 18 7.80 20.07 10.20
C ASN A 18 7.04 21.38 9.90
N LYS A 19 7.81 22.47 9.68
CA LYS A 19 7.26 23.81 9.45
C LYS A 19 6.89 24.09 8.00
N ASN A 20 7.19 23.17 7.07
CA ASN A 20 6.98 23.41 5.64
C ASN A 20 5.52 23.27 5.22
N PHE A 21 4.66 22.72 6.10
CA PHE A 21 3.25 22.50 5.80
C PHE A 21 2.37 23.49 6.56
N LYS A 22 1.28 23.89 5.90
CA LYS A 22 0.23 24.75 6.49
C LYS A 22 -0.86 23.97 7.20
N THR A 23 -0.75 22.66 7.24
CA THR A 23 -1.70 21.73 7.85
C THR A 23 -1.02 20.86 8.87
N THR A 24 -1.81 20.33 9.82
CA THR A 24 -1.39 19.25 10.70
C THR A 24 -2.11 17.98 10.28
N LEU A 25 -1.35 16.93 10.02
CA LEU A 25 -1.85 15.60 9.71
C LEU A 25 -1.84 14.74 10.98
N PHE A 26 -2.98 14.14 11.31
CA PHE A 26 -3.09 13.04 12.26
C PHE A 26 -3.39 11.77 11.49
N LYS A 27 -2.56 10.76 11.67
CA LYS A 27 -2.74 9.42 11.13
C LYS A 27 -2.76 8.43 12.28
N ILE A 28 -3.84 7.65 12.38
CA ILE A 28 -3.95 6.54 13.31
C ILE A 28 -3.88 5.26 12.51
N ILE A 29 -2.96 4.37 12.83
CA ILE A 29 -2.73 3.10 12.16
C ILE A 29 -3.11 1.97 13.11
N PHE A 30 -4.11 1.19 12.72
CA PHE A 30 -4.51 -0.04 13.38
C PHE A 30 -3.96 -1.21 12.59
N TRP A 31 -3.13 -2.05 13.22
CA TRP A 31 -2.47 -3.12 12.51
C TRP A 31 -2.24 -4.38 13.36
N LYS A 32 -2.24 -5.52 12.71
CA LYS A 32 -1.93 -6.84 13.28
C LYS A 32 -1.60 -7.84 12.19
N GLU A 33 -1.19 -9.06 12.58
CA GLU A 33 -1.08 -10.18 11.65
C GLU A 33 -2.43 -10.45 10.97
N ILE A 34 -2.37 -10.88 9.69
CA ILE A 34 -3.56 -11.13 8.87
C ILE A 34 -4.39 -12.24 9.48
N LYS A 35 -5.69 -11.95 9.62
CA LYS A 35 -6.76 -12.91 9.79
C LYS A 35 -7.71 -12.74 8.62
N GLU A 36 -7.82 -13.78 7.78
CA GLU A 36 -8.59 -13.70 6.53
C GLU A 36 -10.02 -13.25 6.77
N GLU A 37 -10.66 -13.79 7.80
CA GLU A 37 -12.04 -13.49 8.18
C GLU A 37 -12.30 -12.03 8.62
N GLU A 38 -11.22 -11.28 8.89
CA GLU A 38 -11.33 -9.88 9.30
C GLU A 38 -11.10 -8.90 8.15
N LEU A 39 -10.53 -9.32 7.01
CA LEU A 39 -10.13 -8.40 5.93
C LEU A 39 -11.33 -7.60 5.40
N THR A 40 -12.41 -8.28 5.00
CA THR A 40 -13.61 -7.63 4.46
C THR A 40 -14.34 -6.80 5.52
N LYS A 41 -14.42 -7.29 6.76
CA LYS A 41 -14.99 -6.53 7.87
C LYS A 41 -14.22 -5.25 8.15
N ARG A 42 -12.89 -5.29 8.05
CA ARG A 42 -12.01 -4.12 8.25
C ARG A 42 -12.26 -3.03 7.22
N SER A 43 -12.43 -3.41 5.94
CA SER A 43 -12.76 -2.46 4.87
C SER A 43 -14.14 -1.84 5.06
N LEU A 44 -15.15 -2.66 5.34
CA LEU A 44 -16.51 -2.17 5.57
C LEU A 44 -16.60 -1.29 6.82
N LEU A 45 -15.88 -1.65 7.90
CA LEU A 45 -15.81 -0.86 9.12
C LEU A 45 -15.23 0.53 8.85
N ALA A 46 -14.13 0.62 8.07
CA ALA A 46 -13.51 1.87 7.71
C ALA A 46 -14.48 2.84 7.02
N ASP A 47 -15.24 2.35 6.05
CA ASP A 47 -16.25 3.14 5.33
C ASP A 47 -17.43 3.53 6.24
N ASN A 48 -17.91 2.61 7.09
CA ASN A 48 -19.01 2.88 8.03
C ASN A 48 -18.67 3.96 9.07
N LEU A 49 -17.47 3.91 9.63
CA LEU A 49 -17.00 4.91 10.58
C LEU A 49 -16.97 6.32 9.98
N LEU A 50 -16.56 6.44 8.71
CA LEU A 50 -16.50 7.74 8.02
C LEU A 50 -17.87 8.24 7.54
N PHE A 51 -18.86 7.36 7.43
CA PHE A 51 -20.18 7.69 6.90
C PHE A 51 -21.07 8.46 7.89
N SER A 52 -21.11 8.00 9.15
CA SER A 52 -21.94 8.63 10.19
C SER A 52 -21.44 8.30 11.59
N SER A 53 -21.82 9.13 12.57
CA SER A 53 -21.52 8.89 13.99
C SER A 53 -22.78 9.08 14.84
N ASN A 54 -22.64 8.85 16.13
CA ASN A 54 -23.76 9.09 17.05
C ASN A 54 -24.21 10.57 17.05
N LYS A 55 -23.31 11.50 16.87
CA LYS A 55 -23.60 12.94 16.81
C LYS A 55 -23.96 13.41 15.40
N TYR A 56 -23.33 12.87 14.38
CA TYR A 56 -23.49 13.24 12.96
C TYR A 56 -24.13 12.05 12.25
N LYS A 57 -25.47 12.02 12.24
CA LYS A 57 -26.27 10.86 11.80
C LYS A 57 -26.25 10.61 10.30
N THR A 58 -25.84 11.60 9.51
CA THR A 58 -25.86 11.56 8.06
C THR A 58 -24.52 11.99 7.46
N GLU A 59 -24.21 11.52 6.26
CA GLU A 59 -23.04 11.96 5.48
C GLU A 59 -23.06 13.49 5.28
N LYS A 60 -24.23 14.09 5.06
CA LYS A 60 -24.38 15.53 4.92
C LYS A 60 -23.92 16.30 6.16
N GLU A 61 -24.20 15.77 7.36
CA GLU A 61 -23.75 16.40 8.63
C GLU A 61 -22.24 16.26 8.82
N ILE A 62 -21.66 15.11 8.43
CA ILE A 62 -20.20 14.91 8.40
C ILE A 62 -19.56 15.93 7.45
N VAL A 63 -20.06 16.05 6.21
CA VAL A 63 -19.56 17.00 5.21
C VAL A 63 -19.68 18.44 5.72
N LYS A 64 -20.82 18.82 6.29
CA LYS A 64 -21.03 20.16 6.89
C LYS A 64 -20.01 20.43 7.99
N LYS A 65 -19.81 19.46 8.91
CA LYS A 65 -18.83 19.61 9.99
C LYS A 65 -17.40 19.79 9.47
N ARG A 66 -17.03 19.07 8.41
CA ARG A 66 -15.73 19.26 7.75
C ARG A 66 -15.57 20.65 7.16
N GLN A 67 -16.64 21.20 6.57
CA GLN A 67 -16.63 22.60 6.07
C GLN A 67 -16.47 23.60 7.22
N ASP A 68 -17.19 23.42 8.33
CA ASP A 68 -17.06 24.26 9.54
C ASP A 68 -15.63 24.19 10.13
N LEU A 69 -14.90 23.10 9.90
CA LEU A 69 -13.50 22.91 10.25
C LEU A 69 -12.53 23.36 9.12
N TYR A 70 -12.90 24.41 8.37
CA TYR A 70 -12.11 24.96 7.27
C TYR A 70 -11.75 23.95 6.18
N GLY A 71 -12.65 23.04 5.86
CA GLY A 71 -12.44 22.03 4.83
C GLY A 71 -11.53 20.89 5.29
N ALA A 72 -11.53 20.54 6.56
CA ALA A 72 -10.76 19.41 7.08
C ALA A 72 -10.97 18.16 6.23
N SER A 73 -9.88 17.54 5.79
CA SER A 73 -9.92 16.31 5.03
C SER A 73 -9.87 15.12 5.98
N ILE A 74 -10.81 14.17 5.81
CA ILE A 74 -10.83 12.92 6.55
C ILE A 74 -10.95 11.76 5.57
N TRP A 75 -10.14 10.71 5.76
CA TRP A 75 -10.15 9.52 4.90
C TRP A 75 -9.61 8.31 5.63
N SER A 76 -9.91 7.14 5.12
CA SER A 76 -9.36 5.87 5.57
C SER A 76 -8.63 5.17 4.44
N ASN A 77 -7.75 4.23 4.78
CA ASN A 77 -7.09 3.34 3.85
C ASN A 77 -6.92 1.97 4.48
N VAL A 78 -7.16 0.91 3.71
CA VAL A 78 -6.85 -0.46 4.10
C VAL A 78 -5.80 -1.02 3.16
N TYR A 79 -4.78 -1.67 3.72
CA TYR A 79 -3.73 -2.28 2.91
C TYR A 79 -3.07 -3.45 3.65
N ARG A 80 -2.25 -4.19 2.92
CA ARG A 80 -1.46 -5.32 3.40
C ARG A 80 0.02 -5.07 3.15
N LYS A 81 0.85 -5.44 4.11
CA LYS A 81 2.30 -5.55 3.95
C LYS A 81 2.76 -6.91 4.49
N GLY A 82 3.23 -7.78 3.61
CA GLY A 82 3.63 -9.13 4.01
C GLY A 82 2.53 -9.84 4.78
N ARG A 83 2.83 -10.22 6.01
CA ARG A 83 1.92 -10.94 6.92
C ARG A 83 0.97 -10.04 7.73
N TYR A 84 1.00 -8.72 7.52
CA TYR A 84 0.25 -7.76 8.32
C TYR A 84 -0.85 -7.05 7.52
N MET A 85 -1.98 -6.82 8.18
CA MET A 85 -3.09 -6.02 7.67
C MET A 85 -3.22 -4.71 8.45
N PHE A 86 -3.57 -3.66 7.73
CA PHE A 86 -3.62 -2.29 8.21
C PHE A 86 -4.97 -1.66 7.93
N LEU A 87 -5.41 -0.80 8.84
CA LEU A 87 -6.46 0.20 8.63
C LEU A 87 -5.89 1.52 9.14
N GLU A 88 -5.85 2.51 8.28
CA GLU A 88 -5.48 3.87 8.61
C GLU A 88 -6.71 4.75 8.65
N MET A 89 -6.79 5.57 9.69
CA MET A 89 -7.75 6.66 9.80
C MET A 89 -6.97 7.96 9.87
N ASN A 90 -7.32 8.90 9.01
CA ASN A 90 -6.55 10.12 8.83
C ASN A 90 -7.45 11.34 8.94
N ILE A 91 -6.92 12.42 9.54
CA ILE A 91 -7.47 13.76 9.43
C ILE A 91 -6.35 14.77 9.18
N SER A 92 -6.56 15.65 8.19
CA SER A 92 -5.67 16.78 7.91
C SER A 92 -6.44 18.10 8.11
N VAL A 93 -5.90 18.96 8.96
CA VAL A 93 -6.51 20.23 9.33
C VAL A 93 -5.53 21.38 9.13
N ILE A 94 -6.05 22.54 8.77
CA ILE A 94 -5.23 23.75 8.65
C ILE A 94 -4.69 24.16 10.02
N ASP A 95 -3.45 24.65 10.08
CA ASP A 95 -2.82 25.11 11.30
C ASP A 95 -3.53 26.34 11.87
N GLU A 96 -3.71 26.39 13.19
CA GLU A 96 -4.41 27.47 13.93
C GLU A 96 -3.79 28.86 13.73
N LYS A 97 -2.53 28.96 13.33
CA LYS A 97 -1.93 30.24 12.99
C LYS A 97 -2.53 30.92 11.74
N TYR A 98 -3.30 30.17 10.94
CA TYR A 98 -4.02 30.67 9.75
C TYR A 98 -5.54 30.76 9.98
N THR A 99 -6.04 30.40 11.15
CA THR A 99 -7.48 30.28 11.48
C THR A 99 -7.78 30.73 12.90
N ASN A 100 -8.89 30.25 13.46
CA ASN A 100 -9.30 30.53 14.83
C ASN A 100 -8.59 29.60 15.83
N LYS A 101 -8.28 30.10 17.01
CA LYS A 101 -7.78 29.32 18.11
C LYS A 101 -8.81 28.24 18.52
N GLY A 102 -8.34 27.04 18.84
CA GLY A 102 -9.16 25.92 19.24
C GLY A 102 -9.59 24.98 18.09
N LEU A 103 -9.29 25.34 16.83
CA LEU A 103 -9.63 24.53 15.68
C LEU A 103 -9.03 23.11 15.74
N LEU A 104 -7.77 22.99 16.16
CA LEU A 104 -7.09 21.72 16.30
C LEU A 104 -7.79 20.78 17.29
N LYS A 105 -8.15 21.34 18.46
CA LYS A 105 -8.89 20.59 19.48
C LYS A 105 -10.26 20.15 18.97
N GLU A 106 -10.99 21.06 18.33
CA GLU A 106 -12.31 20.78 17.76
C GLU A 106 -12.25 19.72 16.67
N SER A 107 -11.22 19.76 15.81
CA SER A 107 -10.98 18.77 14.77
C SER A 107 -10.66 17.39 15.34
N LEU A 108 -9.90 17.32 16.41
CA LEU A 108 -9.65 16.05 17.11
C LEU A 108 -10.91 15.55 17.83
N ASP A 109 -11.72 16.41 18.42
CA ASP A 109 -13.02 16.02 19.02
C ASP A 109 -13.94 15.41 17.95
N PHE A 110 -13.98 16.02 16.76
CA PHE A 110 -14.72 15.48 15.61
C PHE A 110 -14.16 14.12 15.15
N PHE A 111 -12.84 14.01 15.03
CA PHE A 111 -12.19 12.76 14.60
C PHE A 111 -12.42 11.63 15.61
N MET A 112 -12.31 11.93 16.90
CA MET A 112 -12.58 10.95 17.95
C MET A 112 -14.06 10.58 18.08
N GLU A 113 -14.97 11.50 17.81
CA GLU A 113 -16.41 11.20 17.71
C GLU A 113 -16.68 10.13 16.65
N ILE A 114 -16.10 10.29 15.43
CA ILE A 114 -16.23 9.34 14.33
C ILE A 114 -15.68 7.97 14.71
N LEU A 115 -14.51 7.92 15.34
CA LEU A 115 -13.84 6.67 15.68
C LEU A 115 -14.52 5.93 16.84
N LYS A 116 -14.90 6.68 17.89
CA LYS A 116 -15.33 6.07 19.17
C LYS A 116 -16.84 5.95 19.31
N LYS A 117 -17.61 6.71 18.54
CA LYS A 117 -19.05 6.78 18.66
C LYS A 117 -19.75 6.61 17.32
N PRO A 118 -19.60 5.44 16.69
CA PRO A 118 -20.29 5.15 15.45
C PRO A 118 -21.82 5.27 15.63
N ASN A 119 -22.54 5.39 14.53
CA ASN A 119 -23.99 5.44 14.55
C ASN A 119 -24.57 4.03 14.79
N ILE A 120 -24.84 3.74 16.05
CA ILE A 120 -25.34 2.44 16.51
C ILE A 120 -26.81 2.58 16.98
N GLU A 121 -27.65 1.62 16.58
CA GLU A 121 -29.05 1.47 16.98
C GLU A 121 -29.29 0.00 17.36
N ASP A 122 -29.86 -0.27 18.50
CA ASP A 122 -30.18 -1.62 18.98
C ASP A 122 -29.01 -2.63 18.84
N GLU A 123 -27.83 -2.26 19.33
CA GLU A 123 -26.60 -3.05 19.28
C GLU A 123 -26.13 -3.45 17.87
N LYS A 124 -26.41 -2.62 16.85
CA LYS A 124 -25.97 -2.81 15.47
C LYS A 124 -25.71 -1.47 14.79
N PHE A 125 -24.90 -1.48 13.73
CA PHE A 125 -24.74 -0.30 12.90
C PHE A 125 -26.08 0.16 12.31
N ASN A 126 -26.29 1.48 12.26
CA ASN A 126 -27.46 2.05 11.62
C ASN A 126 -27.65 1.46 10.23
N LYS A 127 -28.90 0.99 9.95
CA LYS A 127 -29.22 0.24 8.75
C LYS A 127 -28.89 1.01 7.47
N GLN A 128 -29.27 2.28 7.37
CA GLN A 128 -29.06 3.09 6.17
C GLN A 128 -27.56 3.28 5.88
N GLY A 129 -26.77 3.62 6.89
CA GLY A 129 -25.33 3.80 6.74
C GLY A 129 -24.63 2.50 6.33
N PHE A 130 -25.01 1.39 6.94
CA PHE A 130 -24.51 0.07 6.59
C PHE A 130 -24.83 -0.29 5.14
N GLU A 131 -26.09 -0.18 4.70
CA GLU A 131 -26.50 -0.54 3.33
C GLU A 131 -25.74 0.28 2.27
N ILE A 132 -25.58 1.58 2.48
CA ILE A 132 -24.86 2.44 1.53
C ILE A 132 -23.39 2.04 1.43
N THR A 133 -22.70 1.83 2.56
CA THR A 133 -21.29 1.47 2.55
C THR A 133 -21.06 0.03 2.11
N TYR A 134 -21.99 -0.88 2.39
CA TYR A 134 -22.00 -2.24 1.89
C TYR A 134 -22.09 -2.28 0.35
N GLU A 135 -23.08 -1.57 -0.24
CA GLU A 135 -23.22 -1.54 -1.70
C GLU A 135 -22.01 -0.84 -2.38
N LYS A 136 -21.46 0.19 -1.78
CA LYS A 136 -20.22 0.84 -2.25
C LYS A 136 -19.05 -0.16 -2.30
N LEU A 137 -18.81 -0.89 -1.21
CA LEU A 137 -17.75 -1.90 -1.16
C LEU A 137 -18.02 -3.05 -2.14
N LYS A 138 -19.26 -3.50 -2.27
CA LYS A 138 -19.68 -4.54 -3.22
C LYS A 138 -19.37 -4.14 -4.66
N LEU A 139 -19.79 -2.95 -5.08
CA LEU A 139 -19.49 -2.41 -6.41
C LEU A 139 -17.97 -2.30 -6.66
N TYR A 140 -17.21 -1.85 -5.68
CA TYR A 140 -15.77 -1.79 -5.78
C TYR A 140 -15.14 -3.18 -5.98
N LEU A 141 -15.53 -4.18 -5.17
CA LEU A 141 -15.02 -5.54 -5.29
C LEU A 141 -15.43 -6.22 -6.60
N GLN A 142 -16.63 -5.93 -7.12
CA GLN A 142 -17.08 -6.40 -8.43
C GLN A 142 -16.26 -5.77 -9.55
N GLY A 143 -16.11 -4.44 -9.53
CA GLY A 143 -15.34 -3.71 -10.55
C GLY A 143 -13.87 -4.13 -10.65
N GLN A 144 -13.27 -4.64 -9.56
CA GLN A 144 -11.92 -5.19 -9.61
C GLN A 144 -11.79 -6.37 -10.59
N LYS A 145 -12.84 -7.19 -10.72
CA LYS A 145 -12.84 -8.34 -11.64
C LYS A 145 -12.91 -7.89 -13.11
N GLU A 146 -13.36 -6.69 -13.40
CA GLU A 146 -13.45 -6.14 -14.76
C GLU A 146 -12.10 -5.60 -15.27
N ASN A 147 -11.12 -5.42 -14.38
CA ASN A 147 -9.78 -4.95 -14.75
C ASN A 147 -8.87 -6.14 -15.11
N PRO A 148 -8.47 -6.30 -16.40
CA PRO A 148 -7.64 -7.43 -16.84
C PRO A 148 -6.31 -7.55 -16.09
N SER A 149 -5.66 -6.42 -15.84
CA SER A 149 -4.37 -6.38 -15.12
C SER A 149 -4.50 -6.84 -13.67
N TYR A 150 -5.55 -6.40 -12.98
CA TYR A 150 -5.84 -6.79 -11.61
C TYR A 150 -6.23 -8.27 -11.52
N TYR A 151 -7.10 -8.74 -12.42
CA TYR A 151 -7.48 -10.14 -12.52
C TYR A 151 -6.25 -11.03 -12.73
N SER A 152 -5.45 -10.74 -13.76
CA SER A 152 -4.26 -11.52 -14.09
C SER A 152 -3.26 -11.56 -12.95
N PHE A 153 -3.03 -10.43 -12.26
CA PHE A 153 -2.16 -10.40 -11.08
C PHE A 153 -2.73 -11.21 -9.90
N THR A 154 -4.05 -11.22 -9.74
CA THR A 154 -4.70 -12.05 -8.71
C THR A 154 -4.55 -13.54 -9.03
N GLU A 155 -4.74 -13.95 -10.29
CA GLU A 155 -4.55 -15.33 -10.73
C GLU A 155 -3.07 -15.77 -10.63
N TYR A 156 -2.14 -14.89 -11.03
CA TYR A 156 -0.72 -15.13 -10.84
C TYR A 156 -0.35 -15.41 -9.39
N LYS A 157 -0.87 -14.64 -8.43
CA LYS A 157 -0.59 -14.85 -7.00
C LYS A 157 -1.06 -16.21 -6.48
N LYS A 158 -2.11 -16.80 -7.07
CA LYS A 158 -2.55 -18.16 -6.71
C LYS A 158 -1.52 -19.22 -7.09
N LEU A 159 -0.70 -18.96 -8.11
CA LEU A 159 0.34 -19.87 -8.58
C LEU A 159 1.57 -19.90 -7.67
N LEU A 160 1.72 -18.94 -6.76
CA LEU A 160 2.87 -18.86 -5.84
C LEU A 160 2.84 -19.89 -4.71
N GLY A 161 1.76 -20.67 -4.58
CA GLY A 161 1.65 -21.83 -3.70
C GLY A 161 1.21 -21.50 -2.28
N GLU A 162 1.50 -20.35 -1.72
CA GLU A 162 1.08 -19.98 -0.37
C GLU A 162 -0.18 -19.10 -0.38
N LYS A 163 -1.17 -19.48 0.42
CA LYS A 163 -2.48 -18.76 0.52
C LYS A 163 -2.33 -17.27 0.85
N ILE A 164 -1.32 -16.91 1.62
CA ILE A 164 -1.09 -15.52 2.04
C ILE A 164 -0.92 -14.54 0.86
N TYR A 165 -0.39 -15.00 -0.27
CA TYR A 165 -0.27 -14.18 -1.48
C TYR A 165 -1.64 -13.80 -2.07
N THR A 166 -2.66 -14.63 -1.85
CA THR A 166 -4.00 -14.41 -2.38
C THR A 166 -4.84 -13.44 -1.56
N TYR A 167 -4.42 -13.12 -0.34
CA TYR A 167 -5.15 -12.21 0.53
C TYR A 167 -5.16 -10.79 -0.02
N LYS A 168 -6.37 -10.23 -0.11
CA LYS A 168 -6.65 -8.86 -0.54
C LYS A 168 -7.01 -8.03 0.69
N ALA A 169 -6.42 -6.87 0.82
CA ALA A 169 -6.69 -5.98 1.96
C ALA A 169 -8.17 -5.57 2.02
N GLU A 170 -8.77 -5.38 0.85
CA GLU A 170 -10.16 -4.97 0.69
C GLU A 170 -11.15 -6.12 0.97
N GLY A 171 -10.64 -7.36 1.05
CA GLY A 171 -11.45 -8.54 1.23
C GLY A 171 -12.01 -9.12 -0.08
N LYS A 172 -13.13 -9.83 0.02
CA LYS A 172 -13.78 -10.50 -1.12
C LYS A 172 -15.30 -10.51 -0.96
N ILE A 173 -16.02 -10.65 -2.08
CA ILE A 173 -17.47 -10.62 -2.14
C ILE A 173 -18.10 -11.72 -1.29
N GLU A 174 -17.56 -12.93 -1.36
CA GLU A 174 -18.06 -14.10 -0.65
C GLU A 174 -18.04 -13.94 0.88
N ASP A 175 -17.15 -13.09 1.39
CA ASP A 175 -17.12 -12.73 2.81
C ASP A 175 -18.00 -11.52 3.11
N LEU A 176 -18.11 -10.56 2.17
CA LEU A 176 -19.00 -9.41 2.31
C LEU A 176 -20.47 -9.86 2.48
N GLU A 177 -20.91 -10.85 1.71
CA GLU A 177 -22.28 -11.40 1.77
C GLU A 177 -22.66 -12.00 3.14
N LYS A 178 -21.66 -12.30 3.99
CA LYS A 178 -21.86 -12.81 5.35
C LYS A 178 -21.89 -11.71 6.43
N ILE A 179 -21.58 -10.48 6.04
CA ILE A 179 -21.50 -9.36 6.99
C ILE A 179 -22.88 -8.74 7.16
N THR A 180 -23.29 -8.59 8.41
CA THR A 180 -24.52 -7.92 8.82
C THR A 180 -24.22 -6.73 9.71
N PRO A 181 -25.15 -5.79 9.91
CA PRO A 181 -24.98 -4.68 10.86
C PRO A 181 -24.58 -5.14 12.26
N GLU A 182 -25.11 -6.28 12.72
CA GLU A 182 -24.86 -6.86 14.03
C GLU A 182 -23.43 -7.40 14.14
N ASN A 183 -23.01 -8.27 13.20
CA ASN A 183 -21.68 -8.88 13.28
C ASN A 183 -20.55 -7.91 12.92
N LEU A 184 -20.83 -6.81 12.21
CA LEU A 184 -19.88 -5.72 12.03
C LEU A 184 -19.72 -4.92 13.34
N TYR A 185 -20.81 -4.72 14.10
CA TYR A 185 -20.74 -4.08 15.40
C TYR A 185 -19.98 -4.92 16.43
N GLU A 186 -20.21 -6.25 16.45
CA GLU A 186 -19.41 -7.16 17.28
C GLU A 186 -17.91 -7.07 16.94
N PHE A 187 -17.57 -7.00 15.65
CA PHE A 187 -16.20 -6.79 15.22
C PHE A 187 -15.64 -5.43 15.71
N TYR A 188 -16.42 -4.35 15.60
CA TYR A 188 -16.05 -3.03 16.08
C TYR A 188 -15.75 -3.02 17.59
N LYS A 189 -16.57 -3.68 18.42
CA LYS A 189 -16.37 -3.71 19.87
C LYS A 189 -14.99 -4.24 20.29
N THR A 190 -14.44 -5.15 19.53
CA THR A 190 -13.12 -5.76 19.81
C THR A 190 -11.99 -5.19 18.96
N PHE A 191 -12.32 -4.35 17.96
CA PHE A 191 -11.37 -3.90 16.96
C PHE A 191 -10.15 -3.20 17.58
N TYR A 192 -10.37 -2.23 18.45
CA TYR A 192 -9.26 -1.48 19.04
C TYR A 192 -8.39 -2.35 19.94
N SER A 193 -8.99 -3.13 20.82
CA SER A 193 -8.27 -3.96 21.82
C SER A 193 -7.48 -5.13 21.19
N THR A 194 -7.73 -5.47 19.92
CA THR A 194 -7.07 -6.58 19.22
C THR A 194 -6.03 -6.14 18.21
N ASN A 195 -5.84 -4.83 18.02
CA ASN A 195 -4.85 -4.27 17.10
C ASN A 195 -3.75 -3.51 17.83
N ASN A 196 -2.56 -3.48 17.25
CA ASN A 196 -1.57 -2.46 17.58
C ASN A 196 -2.09 -1.10 17.09
N ILE A 197 -1.80 -0.06 17.85
CA ILE A 197 -2.21 1.30 17.52
C ILE A 197 -0.99 2.20 17.51
N ASP A 198 -0.74 2.83 16.38
CA ASP A 198 0.25 3.88 16.23
C ASP A 198 -0.44 5.18 15.80
N ILE A 199 -0.13 6.26 16.51
CA ILE A 199 -0.61 7.61 16.21
C ILE A 199 0.57 8.42 15.72
N LEU A 200 0.52 8.90 14.49
CA LEU A 200 1.54 9.75 13.91
C LEU A 200 0.95 11.13 13.68
N VAL A 201 1.62 12.16 14.20
CA VAL A 201 1.20 13.56 14.01
C VAL A 201 2.33 14.33 13.35
N LEU A 202 2.03 14.97 12.22
CA LEU A 202 3.00 15.78 11.49
C LEU A 202 2.46 17.18 11.23
N GLY A 203 3.22 18.20 11.63
CA GLY A 203 2.90 19.60 11.41
C GLY A 203 3.88 20.54 12.13
N ASP A 204 3.59 21.84 12.13
CA ASP A 204 4.33 22.84 12.95
C ASP A 204 3.80 22.80 14.39
N ILE A 205 4.15 21.74 15.11
CA ILE A 205 3.59 21.41 16.42
C ILE A 205 4.58 21.66 17.57
N ASP A 206 4.04 21.99 18.75
CA ASP A 206 4.76 21.87 20.01
C ASP A 206 4.54 20.46 20.57
N PHE A 207 5.61 19.76 20.89
CA PHE A 207 5.55 18.37 21.32
C PHE A 207 4.80 18.16 22.64
N ASN A 208 5.00 19.03 23.63
CA ASN A 208 4.38 18.85 24.92
C ASN A 208 2.87 19.14 24.91
N ASN A 209 2.48 20.20 24.18
CA ASN A 209 1.06 20.54 24.01
C ASN A 209 0.34 19.46 23.20
N MET A 210 0.99 18.94 22.14
CA MET A 210 0.40 17.90 21.29
C MET A 210 0.27 16.57 22.04
N GLU A 211 1.30 16.16 22.79
CA GLU A 211 1.26 14.98 23.63
C GLU A 211 0.08 15.04 24.60
N LYS A 212 -0.03 16.13 25.36
CA LYS A 212 -1.13 16.33 26.30
C LYS A 212 -2.50 16.31 25.61
N LEU A 213 -2.63 16.96 24.44
CA LEU A 213 -3.87 16.98 23.70
C LEU A 213 -4.29 15.57 23.25
N ILE A 214 -3.33 14.75 22.79
CA ILE A 214 -3.61 13.36 22.39
C ILE A 214 -3.98 12.52 23.63
N GLU A 215 -3.27 12.64 24.73
CA GLU A 215 -3.60 11.92 25.98
C GLU A 215 -5.02 12.23 26.48
N ASP A 216 -5.43 13.49 26.44
CA ASP A 216 -6.76 13.93 26.88
C ASP A 216 -7.88 13.37 25.97
N LYS A 217 -7.61 13.15 24.68
CA LYS A 217 -8.62 12.77 23.68
C LYS A 217 -8.59 11.31 23.31
N PHE A 218 -7.39 10.73 23.20
CA PHE A 218 -7.20 9.38 22.71
C PHE A 218 -7.21 8.38 23.87
N LEU A 219 -8.40 7.84 24.16
CA LEU A 219 -8.62 6.90 25.26
C LEU A 219 -8.75 5.44 24.77
N LEU A 220 -8.33 5.15 23.53
CA LEU A 220 -8.34 3.80 22.99
C LEU A 220 -7.11 3.03 23.45
N LYS A 221 -7.31 1.75 23.76
CA LYS A 221 -6.23 0.84 24.14
C LYS A 221 -6.17 -0.33 23.17
N GLY A 222 -5.03 -0.49 22.56
CA GLY A 222 -4.71 -1.61 21.68
C GLY A 222 -3.71 -2.57 22.33
N THR A 223 -3.21 -3.49 21.51
CA THR A 223 -2.06 -4.34 21.84
C THR A 223 -0.75 -3.61 21.53
N GLN A 224 0.35 -4.17 22.00
CA GLN A 224 1.71 -3.68 21.71
C GLN A 224 2.60 -4.84 21.28
N ASN A 225 2.12 -5.61 20.31
CA ASN A 225 2.87 -6.73 19.76
C ASN A 225 4.01 -6.21 18.87
N LYS A 226 5.17 -6.85 18.99
CA LYS A 226 6.31 -6.55 18.10
C LYS A 226 6.04 -7.12 16.71
N VAL A 227 6.49 -6.39 15.69
CA VAL A 227 6.56 -6.93 14.33
C VAL A 227 7.53 -8.10 14.34
N LYS A 228 7.05 -9.25 13.91
CA LYS A 228 7.85 -10.43 13.62
C LYS A 228 8.03 -10.52 12.12
N ASP A 229 8.70 -11.53 11.64
CA ASP A 229 9.01 -11.80 10.26
C ASP A 229 7.89 -11.36 9.26
N PHE A 230 8.01 -10.14 8.73
CA PHE A 230 7.01 -9.54 7.86
C PHE A 230 7.29 -9.79 6.37
N TYR A 231 8.50 -10.17 6.01
CA TYR A 231 8.83 -10.53 4.64
C TYR A 231 8.18 -11.84 4.25
N LEU A 232 7.63 -11.88 3.04
CA LEU A 232 7.24 -13.12 2.39
C LEU A 232 8.35 -13.57 1.46
N SER A 233 8.42 -14.86 1.26
CA SER A 233 9.28 -15.48 0.26
C SER A 233 8.65 -16.80 -0.16
N TYR A 234 8.82 -17.17 -1.41
CA TYR A 234 8.40 -18.47 -1.91
C TYR A 234 9.54 -19.17 -2.66
N GLU A 235 9.45 -20.46 -2.76
CA GLU A 235 10.26 -21.29 -3.65
C GLU A 235 9.31 -22.12 -4.49
N LYS A 236 9.58 -22.20 -5.77
CA LYS A 236 8.73 -22.90 -6.70
C LYS A 236 9.54 -23.38 -7.91
N ASP A 237 9.19 -24.54 -8.40
CA ASP A 237 9.63 -25.04 -9.71
C ASP A 237 8.95 -24.22 -10.82
N TYR A 238 9.58 -24.18 -11.98
CA TYR A 238 9.03 -23.47 -13.14
C TYR A 238 7.63 -23.96 -13.48
N SER A 239 6.73 -23.03 -13.68
CA SER A 239 5.37 -23.31 -14.15
C SER A 239 4.92 -22.27 -15.16
N GLU A 240 4.15 -22.71 -16.14
CA GLU A 240 3.51 -21.88 -17.14
C GLU A 240 2.03 -22.29 -17.25
N GLU A 241 1.14 -21.31 -17.07
CA GLU A 241 -0.30 -21.52 -17.15
C GLU A 241 -0.95 -20.56 -18.13
N ILE A 242 -1.94 -21.07 -18.88
CA ILE A 242 -2.81 -20.28 -19.75
C ILE A 242 -4.24 -20.36 -19.19
N LYS A 243 -4.82 -19.22 -18.88
CA LYS A 243 -6.20 -19.09 -18.43
C LYS A 243 -7.00 -18.28 -19.43
N LYS A 244 -8.04 -18.87 -19.99
CA LYS A 244 -8.95 -18.19 -20.92
C LYS A 244 -9.82 -17.18 -20.18
N THR A 245 -10.02 -16.02 -20.77
CA THR A 245 -10.77 -14.88 -20.20
C THR A 245 -11.62 -14.19 -21.25
N ASP A 246 -12.70 -13.54 -20.84
CA ASP A 246 -13.59 -12.77 -21.70
C ASP A 246 -13.10 -11.34 -21.98
N TYR A 247 -11.88 -11.02 -21.58
CA TYR A 247 -11.30 -9.70 -21.85
C TYR A 247 -10.97 -9.52 -23.33
N SER A 248 -10.97 -8.28 -23.79
CA SER A 248 -10.61 -7.91 -25.16
C SER A 248 -9.11 -7.92 -25.45
N GLN A 249 -8.29 -8.20 -24.46
CA GLN A 249 -6.84 -8.19 -24.54
C GLN A 249 -6.24 -9.22 -23.60
N SER A 250 -5.28 -9.98 -24.09
CA SER A 250 -4.50 -10.90 -23.27
C SER A 250 -3.51 -10.16 -22.36
N THR A 251 -3.32 -10.68 -21.16
CA THR A 251 -2.32 -10.16 -20.21
C THR A 251 -1.31 -11.25 -19.87
N LEU A 252 -0.05 -11.00 -20.17
CA LEU A 252 1.07 -11.84 -19.79
C LEU A 252 1.68 -11.35 -18.48
N ILE A 253 1.89 -12.27 -17.53
CA ILE A 253 2.69 -12.04 -16.33
C ILE A 253 3.82 -13.07 -16.27
N MET A 254 5.05 -12.59 -16.09
CA MET A 254 6.24 -13.41 -15.88
C MET A 254 6.88 -12.99 -14.56
N GLY A 255 7.03 -13.90 -13.63
CA GLY A 255 7.51 -13.59 -12.29
C GLY A 255 8.66 -14.45 -11.80
N SER A 256 9.31 -13.97 -10.75
CA SER A 256 10.45 -14.59 -10.09
C SER A 256 10.44 -14.29 -8.60
N SER A 257 10.81 -15.29 -7.78
CA SER A 257 11.17 -15.06 -6.40
C SER A 257 12.46 -14.23 -6.29
N ILE A 258 12.50 -13.33 -5.31
CA ILE A 258 13.71 -12.55 -4.97
C ILE A 258 14.35 -13.03 -3.64
N LYS A 259 14.02 -14.24 -3.19
CA LYS A 259 14.49 -14.81 -1.92
C LYS A 259 16.01 -14.82 -1.81
N SER A 260 16.72 -15.10 -2.89
CA SER A 260 18.19 -15.20 -2.93
C SER A 260 18.94 -13.87 -2.86
N LEU A 261 18.25 -12.72 -2.92
CA LEU A 261 18.88 -11.41 -2.84
C LEU A 261 19.33 -11.10 -1.41
N THR A 262 20.54 -10.55 -1.29
CA THR A 262 21.05 -9.97 -0.02
C THR A 262 20.25 -8.73 0.37
N ASN A 263 20.45 -8.22 1.58
CA ASN A 263 19.73 -7.05 2.06
C ASN A 263 20.00 -5.80 1.19
N PHE A 264 21.25 -5.54 0.82
CA PHE A 264 21.60 -4.43 -0.09
C PHE A 264 21.00 -4.62 -1.48
N GLU A 265 21.07 -5.83 -2.02
CA GLU A 265 20.45 -6.14 -3.32
C GLU A 265 18.93 -5.93 -3.30
N LYS A 266 18.23 -6.39 -2.24
CA LYS A 266 16.77 -6.19 -2.09
C LYS A 266 16.38 -4.72 -1.99
N LYS A 267 17.12 -3.95 -1.20
CA LYS A 267 16.76 -2.56 -0.90
C LYS A 267 17.16 -1.57 -1.99
N TYR A 268 18.23 -1.85 -2.74
CA TYR A 268 18.85 -0.86 -3.63
C TYR A 268 19.12 -1.37 -5.02
N ALA A 269 19.99 -2.37 -5.19
CA ALA A 269 20.43 -2.80 -6.51
C ALA A 269 19.28 -3.37 -7.36
N SER A 270 18.29 -4.04 -6.74
CA SER A 270 17.12 -4.55 -7.43
C SER A 270 16.21 -3.44 -7.96
N LEU A 271 16.13 -2.30 -7.27
CA LEU A 271 15.37 -1.16 -7.75
C LEU A 271 16.03 -0.55 -8.99
N ALA A 272 17.35 -0.42 -9.00
CA ALA A 272 18.09 0.04 -10.18
C ALA A 272 17.97 -0.96 -11.34
N TYR A 273 18.10 -2.26 -11.07
CA TYR A 273 17.82 -3.32 -12.04
C TYR A 273 16.43 -3.17 -12.67
N ASN A 274 15.39 -2.97 -11.83
CA ASN A 274 14.01 -2.81 -12.28
C ASN A 274 13.82 -1.56 -13.16
N ILE A 275 14.46 -0.44 -12.81
CA ILE A 275 14.40 0.80 -13.59
C ILE A 275 15.02 0.59 -14.99
N ILE A 276 16.17 -0.05 -15.05
CA ILE A 276 16.88 -0.29 -16.32
C ILE A 276 16.12 -1.32 -17.17
N LEU A 277 15.60 -2.39 -16.55
CA LEU A 277 14.92 -3.45 -17.29
C LEU A 277 13.54 -3.02 -17.77
N GLY A 278 12.63 -2.51 -16.90
CA GLY A 278 11.24 -2.41 -17.33
C GLY A 278 10.35 -1.37 -16.65
N SER A 279 10.76 -0.65 -15.58
CA SER A 279 9.85 0.28 -14.88
C SER A 279 9.95 1.74 -15.36
N SER A 280 10.83 2.03 -16.32
CA SER A 280 11.01 3.39 -16.85
C SER A 280 10.65 3.46 -18.34
N PRO A 281 10.22 4.63 -18.86
CA PRO A 281 10.00 4.83 -20.29
C PRO A 281 11.25 4.61 -21.17
N ASN A 282 12.43 4.68 -20.56
CA ASN A 282 13.71 4.43 -21.24
C ASN A 282 14.25 3.01 -21.01
N SER A 283 13.47 2.14 -20.39
CA SER A 283 13.87 0.77 -20.04
C SER A 283 14.06 -0.12 -21.29
N LYS A 284 14.80 -1.21 -21.10
CA LYS A 284 15.09 -2.18 -22.17
C LYS A 284 13.82 -2.84 -22.70
N LEU A 285 12.91 -3.25 -21.82
CA LEU A 285 11.63 -3.85 -22.22
C LEU A 285 10.77 -2.86 -23.02
N PHE A 286 10.71 -1.60 -22.59
CA PHE A 286 9.94 -0.61 -23.32
C PHE A 286 10.51 -0.39 -24.72
N LYS A 287 11.82 -0.17 -24.85
CA LYS A 287 12.48 0.09 -26.15
C LYS A 287 12.45 -1.11 -27.08
N ASN A 288 12.79 -2.29 -26.57
CA ASN A 288 13.04 -3.45 -27.41
C ASN A 288 11.77 -4.26 -27.69
N VAL A 289 10.85 -4.39 -26.74
CA VAL A 289 9.63 -5.19 -26.91
C VAL A 289 8.47 -4.34 -27.42
N ARG A 290 8.27 -3.12 -26.87
CA ARG A 290 7.17 -2.26 -27.26
C ARG A 290 7.49 -1.41 -28.48
N GLU A 291 8.55 -0.58 -28.43
CA GLU A 291 8.82 0.38 -29.52
C GLU A 291 9.36 -0.30 -30.77
N LYS A 292 10.40 -1.12 -30.64
CA LYS A 292 11.06 -1.73 -31.79
C LYS A 292 10.21 -2.77 -32.52
N HIS A 293 9.49 -3.59 -31.76
CA HIS A 293 8.75 -4.73 -32.33
C HIS A 293 7.23 -4.55 -32.32
N SER A 294 6.69 -3.58 -31.55
CA SER A 294 5.24 -3.35 -31.41
C SER A 294 4.45 -4.62 -30.99
N TYR A 295 5.08 -5.52 -30.24
CA TYR A 295 4.45 -6.77 -29.80
C TYR A 295 3.51 -6.58 -28.60
N THR A 296 3.63 -5.44 -27.92
CA THR A 296 2.85 -5.14 -26.70
C THR A 296 2.25 -3.75 -26.76
N TYR A 297 1.06 -3.59 -26.15
CA TYR A 297 0.45 -2.28 -25.95
C TYR A 297 1.12 -1.54 -24.77
N ASN A 298 1.42 -2.29 -23.72
CA ASN A 298 2.18 -1.83 -22.57
C ASN A 298 3.03 -2.97 -22.03
N ILE A 299 4.16 -2.64 -21.44
CA ILE A 299 5.00 -3.58 -20.70
C ILE A 299 5.68 -2.85 -19.56
N THR A 300 5.69 -3.45 -18.39
CA THR A 300 6.36 -2.90 -17.21
C THR A 300 6.87 -4.00 -16.30
N SER A 301 7.92 -3.70 -15.53
CA SER A 301 8.39 -4.57 -14.44
C SER A 301 8.22 -3.92 -13.07
N ARG A 302 8.07 -4.74 -12.05
CA ARG A 302 7.88 -4.30 -10.66
C ARG A 302 8.63 -5.23 -9.70
N ILE A 303 9.10 -4.66 -8.59
CA ILE A 303 9.64 -5.42 -7.45
C ILE A 303 8.81 -5.10 -6.23
N ASN A 304 8.22 -6.13 -5.62
CA ASN A 304 7.63 -6.05 -4.29
C ASN A 304 8.58 -6.74 -3.31
N ARG A 305 9.38 -5.96 -2.63
CA ARG A 305 10.41 -6.45 -1.70
C ARG A 305 9.83 -7.18 -0.50
N ILE A 306 8.67 -6.72 -0.02
CA ILE A 306 8.01 -7.29 1.17
C ILE A 306 7.36 -8.61 0.82
N ASP A 307 6.71 -8.71 -0.32
CA ASP A 307 6.12 -9.97 -0.79
C ASP A 307 7.15 -10.89 -1.48
N GLY A 308 8.39 -10.43 -1.65
CA GLY A 308 9.46 -11.26 -2.21
C GLY A 308 9.32 -11.57 -3.70
N ILE A 309 8.64 -10.69 -4.46
CA ILE A 309 8.26 -10.92 -5.86
C ILE A 309 8.92 -9.89 -6.78
N PHE A 310 9.55 -10.35 -7.85
CA PHE A 310 9.77 -9.61 -9.08
C PHE A 310 8.76 -10.06 -10.13
N LEU A 311 8.19 -9.14 -10.90
CA LEU A 311 7.29 -9.49 -11.99
C LEU A 311 7.42 -8.53 -13.18
N ILE A 312 7.15 -9.06 -14.38
CA ILE A 312 6.93 -8.34 -15.62
C ILE A 312 5.49 -8.57 -16.04
N GLN A 313 4.80 -7.50 -16.41
CA GLN A 313 3.43 -7.55 -16.89
C GLN A 313 3.32 -6.85 -18.23
N ALA A 314 2.66 -7.49 -19.20
CA ALA A 314 2.46 -6.96 -20.54
C ALA A 314 1.04 -7.19 -21.04
N GLY A 315 0.45 -6.17 -21.67
CA GLY A 315 -0.78 -6.30 -22.45
C GLY A 315 -0.42 -6.67 -23.89
N ILE A 316 -0.91 -7.78 -24.38
CA ILE A 316 -0.54 -8.36 -25.68
C ILE A 316 -1.77 -8.87 -26.44
N SER A 317 -1.65 -9.11 -27.75
CA SER A 317 -2.52 -10.04 -28.46
C SER A 317 -2.00 -11.47 -28.29
N LYS A 318 -2.90 -12.45 -28.23
CA LYS A 318 -2.53 -13.86 -27.96
C LYS A 318 -1.49 -14.42 -28.93
N GLU A 319 -1.52 -13.99 -30.19
CA GLU A 319 -0.59 -14.41 -31.23
C GLU A 319 0.85 -13.98 -30.94
N ASN A 320 1.03 -12.94 -30.17
CA ASN A 320 2.34 -12.40 -29.78
C ASN A 320 2.92 -13.05 -28.51
N PHE A 321 2.19 -13.92 -27.83
CA PHE A 321 2.62 -14.50 -26.55
C PHE A 321 4.03 -15.06 -26.60
N GLN A 322 4.31 -15.98 -27.53
CA GLN A 322 5.61 -16.65 -27.61
C GLN A 322 6.74 -15.65 -27.93
N ARG A 323 6.48 -14.70 -28.84
CA ARG A 323 7.46 -13.67 -29.24
C ARG A 323 7.80 -12.74 -28.09
N VAL A 324 6.79 -12.27 -27.36
CA VAL A 324 6.99 -11.41 -26.17
C VAL A 324 7.74 -12.14 -25.07
N LYS A 325 7.38 -13.40 -24.81
CA LYS A 325 8.07 -14.25 -23.84
C LYS A 325 9.57 -14.39 -24.18
N GLU A 326 9.89 -14.70 -25.43
CA GLU A 326 11.27 -14.86 -25.90
C GLU A 326 12.07 -13.55 -25.80
N GLU A 327 11.52 -12.42 -26.23
CA GLU A 327 12.22 -11.12 -26.13
C GLU A 327 12.39 -10.69 -24.66
N VAL A 328 11.41 -10.92 -23.80
CA VAL A 328 11.55 -10.63 -22.35
C VAL A 328 12.67 -11.47 -21.73
N LEU A 329 12.71 -12.77 -22.01
CA LEU A 329 13.78 -13.65 -21.51
C LEU A 329 15.16 -13.22 -22.04
N LYS A 330 15.23 -12.84 -23.30
CA LYS A 330 16.46 -12.32 -23.92
C LYS A 330 16.94 -11.03 -23.22
N GLU A 331 16.05 -10.08 -22.93
CA GLU A 331 16.44 -8.85 -22.22
C GLU A 331 16.91 -9.12 -20.79
N ILE A 332 16.33 -10.12 -20.10
CA ILE A 332 16.83 -10.59 -18.81
C ILE A 332 18.26 -11.15 -18.95
N GLU A 333 18.52 -11.99 -19.98
CA GLU A 333 19.87 -12.52 -20.24
C GLU A 333 20.86 -11.41 -20.62
N GLU A 334 20.45 -10.39 -21.36
CA GLU A 334 21.29 -9.22 -21.64
C GLU A 334 21.62 -8.44 -20.36
N MET A 335 20.69 -8.35 -19.40
CA MET A 335 21.00 -7.78 -18.07
C MET A 335 22.01 -8.63 -17.31
N LYS A 336 21.94 -9.96 -17.35
CA LYS A 336 22.90 -10.89 -16.71
C LYS A 336 24.32 -10.72 -17.29
N LYS A 337 24.42 -10.53 -18.60
CA LYS A 337 25.71 -10.27 -19.29
C LYS A 337 26.25 -8.86 -19.04
N GLY A 338 25.47 -7.98 -18.41
CA GLY A 338 25.85 -6.58 -18.19
C GLY A 338 25.74 -5.71 -19.44
N ASN A 339 24.88 -6.08 -20.43
CA ASN A 339 24.65 -5.33 -21.66
C ASN A 339 23.73 -4.13 -21.41
N PHE A 340 24.16 -3.24 -20.54
CA PHE A 340 23.62 -1.90 -20.26
C PHE A 340 24.78 -0.95 -19.94
N SER A 341 24.59 0.33 -20.20
CA SER A 341 25.66 1.32 -20.10
C SER A 341 25.82 1.87 -18.68
N LEU A 342 26.98 2.47 -18.38
CA LEU A 342 27.18 3.25 -17.15
C LEU A 342 26.21 4.45 -17.07
N ARG A 343 25.74 4.96 -18.20
CA ARG A 343 24.71 6.01 -18.25
C ARG A 343 23.37 5.48 -17.74
N ASP A 344 22.99 4.23 -18.05
CA ASP A 344 21.78 3.63 -17.51
C ASP A 344 21.84 3.46 -16.00
N VAL A 345 23.00 3.06 -15.46
CA VAL A 345 23.25 3.00 -14.01
C VAL A 345 23.11 4.38 -13.38
N LYS A 346 23.72 5.40 -13.97
CA LYS A 346 23.62 6.79 -13.48
C LYS A 346 22.17 7.27 -13.48
N ASN A 347 21.45 7.07 -14.58
CA ASN A 347 20.04 7.45 -14.69
C ASN A 347 19.16 6.72 -13.65
N ALA A 348 19.39 5.43 -13.43
CA ALA A 348 18.65 4.69 -12.41
C ALA A 348 18.88 5.25 -10.99
N LYS A 349 20.12 5.62 -10.66
CA LYS A 349 20.45 6.29 -9.38
C LYS A 349 19.76 7.64 -9.26
N GLU A 350 19.75 8.45 -10.31
CA GLU A 350 19.09 9.76 -10.33
C GLU A 350 17.57 9.62 -10.11
N VAL A 351 16.91 8.64 -10.74
CA VAL A 351 15.50 8.32 -10.50
C VAL A 351 15.27 7.95 -9.04
N LEU A 352 16.08 7.06 -8.46
CA LEU A 352 15.96 6.66 -7.06
C LEU A 352 16.16 7.83 -6.09
N LEU A 353 17.14 8.70 -6.36
CA LEU A 353 17.40 9.88 -5.53
C LEU A 353 16.26 10.91 -5.65
N SER A 354 15.68 11.08 -6.85
CA SER A 354 14.50 11.94 -7.05
C SER A 354 13.30 11.42 -6.27
N THR A 355 13.00 10.12 -6.38
CA THR A 355 11.91 9.49 -5.62
C THR A 355 12.12 9.63 -4.11
N LEU A 356 13.35 9.46 -3.63
CA LEU A 356 13.67 9.66 -2.22
C LEU A 356 13.44 11.10 -1.76
N LYS A 357 13.77 12.09 -2.61
CA LYS A 357 13.54 13.50 -2.34
C LYS A 357 12.04 13.85 -2.29
N GLU A 358 11.24 13.30 -3.20
CA GLU A 358 9.80 13.53 -3.27
C GLU A 358 9.04 13.11 -1.99
N ILE A 359 9.62 12.20 -1.18
CA ILE A 359 9.05 11.82 0.12
C ILE A 359 8.84 13.04 1.01
N THR A 360 9.73 14.03 0.94
CA THR A 360 9.68 15.23 1.79
C THR A 360 8.63 16.25 1.36
N ASP A 361 8.01 16.09 0.18
CA ASP A 361 7.07 17.04 -0.39
C ASP A 361 5.63 16.83 0.10
N TYR A 362 5.31 15.66 0.65
CA TYR A 362 3.97 15.31 1.10
C TYR A 362 3.96 14.79 2.54
N GLN A 363 3.05 15.32 3.37
CA GLN A 363 2.92 14.91 4.78
C GLN A 363 2.68 13.41 4.92
N GLY A 364 1.79 12.84 4.12
CA GLY A 364 1.49 11.41 4.12
C GLY A 364 2.73 10.56 3.83
N SER A 365 3.51 10.95 2.82
CA SER A 365 4.75 10.23 2.45
C SER A 365 5.80 10.26 3.56
N ILE A 366 5.97 11.40 4.26
CA ILE A 366 6.89 11.50 5.40
C ILE A 366 6.46 10.57 6.54
N VAL A 367 5.17 10.58 6.87
CA VAL A 367 4.60 9.75 7.95
C VAL A 367 4.73 8.26 7.59
N ASP A 368 4.41 7.86 6.36
CA ASP A 368 4.54 6.48 5.90
C ASP A 368 6.01 6.01 5.84
N TYR A 369 6.90 6.90 5.41
CA TYR A 369 8.32 6.66 5.42
C TYR A 369 8.83 6.40 6.83
N TYR A 370 8.42 7.25 7.80
CA TYR A 370 8.82 7.12 9.19
C TYR A 370 8.24 5.85 9.83
N PHE A 371 6.97 5.52 9.58
CA PHE A 371 6.36 4.28 10.02
C PHE A 371 7.08 3.03 9.48
N ASN A 372 7.49 3.06 8.20
CA ASN A 372 8.31 2.00 7.61
C ASN A 372 9.69 1.89 8.27
N TYR A 373 10.31 3.01 8.63
CA TYR A 373 11.56 3.04 9.39
C TYR A 373 11.44 2.34 10.74
N LEU A 374 10.34 2.57 11.45
CA LEU A 374 10.11 1.98 12.78
C LEU A 374 9.88 0.46 12.74
N TYR A 375 9.17 -0.04 11.73
CA TYR A 375 8.59 -1.39 11.78
C TYR A 375 8.97 -2.30 10.60
N PHE A 376 9.40 -1.77 9.47
CA PHE A 376 9.55 -2.52 8.22
C PHE A 376 10.93 -2.41 7.59
N ASP A 377 11.96 -2.46 8.42
CA ASP A 377 13.36 -2.44 7.97
C ASP A 377 13.68 -1.24 7.05
N GLY A 378 12.96 -0.12 7.27
CA GLY A 378 13.28 1.17 6.65
C GLY A 378 14.62 1.71 7.14
N GLU A 379 15.18 2.64 6.40
CA GLU A 379 16.43 3.31 6.75
C GLU A 379 16.22 4.82 6.71
N LEU A 380 17.03 5.57 7.48
CA LEU A 380 16.97 7.03 7.47
C LEU A 380 17.38 7.59 6.10
N TYR A 381 16.87 8.77 5.76
CA TYR A 381 17.04 9.44 4.47
C TYR A 381 18.52 9.48 4.00
N GLU A 382 19.44 9.93 4.87
CA GLU A 382 20.86 10.03 4.49
C GLU A 382 21.49 8.65 4.26
N THR A 383 21.13 7.65 5.07
CA THR A 383 21.57 6.26 4.87
C THR A 383 21.08 5.71 3.53
N GLN A 384 19.83 5.95 3.18
CA GLN A 384 19.29 5.52 1.88
C GLN A 384 19.99 6.21 0.74
N LYS A 385 20.21 7.52 0.85
CA LYS A 385 20.94 8.31 -0.15
C LYS A 385 22.35 7.79 -0.38
N GLU A 386 23.10 7.52 0.70
CA GLU A 386 24.43 6.93 0.62
C GLU A 386 24.42 5.55 -0.04
N ASN A 387 23.46 4.70 0.32
CA ASN A 387 23.35 3.36 -0.23
C ASN A 387 22.92 3.38 -1.70
N ILE A 388 22.07 4.30 -2.13
CA ILE A 388 21.77 4.52 -3.55
C ILE A 388 23.05 4.91 -4.32
N GLN A 389 23.90 5.75 -3.73
CA GLN A 389 25.16 6.14 -4.36
C GLN A 389 26.15 4.99 -4.51
N LYS A 390 26.10 3.97 -3.64
CA LYS A 390 26.94 2.75 -3.72
C LYS A 390 26.50 1.78 -4.81
N ILE A 391 25.31 1.95 -5.42
CA ILE A 391 24.88 1.09 -6.52
C ILE A 391 25.88 1.24 -7.69
N ASP A 392 26.36 0.13 -8.18
CA ASP A 392 27.26 0.06 -9.33
C ASP A 392 26.77 -1.00 -10.34
N LYS A 393 27.43 -1.10 -11.46
CA LYS A 393 27.08 -2.03 -12.53
C LYS A 393 27.19 -3.48 -12.05
N GLU A 394 28.17 -3.80 -11.22
CA GLU A 394 28.42 -5.14 -10.71
C GLU A 394 27.29 -5.61 -9.79
N SER A 395 26.82 -4.76 -8.88
CA SER A 395 25.70 -5.07 -7.98
C SER A 395 24.41 -5.34 -8.76
N ILE A 396 24.17 -4.62 -9.86
CA ILE A 396 23.01 -4.84 -10.73
C ILE A 396 23.14 -6.18 -11.47
N ILE A 397 24.32 -6.54 -11.97
CA ILE A 397 24.59 -7.84 -12.60
C ILE A 397 24.40 -8.98 -11.59
N LYS A 398 24.84 -8.81 -10.33
CA LYS A 398 24.61 -9.80 -9.27
C LYS A 398 23.11 -10.04 -9.05
N VAL A 399 22.31 -8.99 -9.03
CA VAL A 399 20.84 -9.09 -8.95
C VAL A 399 20.30 -9.82 -10.18
N ALA A 400 20.70 -9.42 -11.38
CA ALA A 400 20.23 -10.04 -12.62
C ALA A 400 20.45 -11.56 -12.64
N ASN A 401 21.64 -12.02 -12.19
CA ASN A 401 21.98 -13.45 -12.14
C ASN A 401 21.18 -14.26 -11.08
N LYS A 402 20.53 -13.59 -10.12
CA LYS A 402 19.69 -14.22 -9.11
C LYS A 402 18.20 -14.20 -9.45
N ILE A 403 17.79 -13.38 -10.42
CA ILE A 403 16.40 -13.31 -10.89
C ILE A 403 16.22 -14.30 -12.05
N ASN A 404 15.45 -15.35 -11.79
CA ASN A 404 15.11 -16.36 -12.79
C ASN A 404 13.60 -16.51 -12.83
N ILE A 405 12.99 -16.37 -14.00
CA ILE A 405 11.54 -16.52 -14.16
C ILE A 405 11.15 -17.95 -13.77
N ASP A 406 10.32 -18.06 -12.74
CA ASP A 406 9.80 -19.33 -12.20
C ASP A 406 8.31 -19.53 -12.48
N THR A 407 7.57 -18.45 -12.76
CA THR A 407 6.12 -18.52 -12.95
C THR A 407 5.70 -17.64 -14.13
N ILE A 408 5.00 -18.23 -15.09
CA ILE A 408 4.39 -17.50 -16.21
C ILE A 408 2.89 -17.74 -16.21
N LEU A 409 2.11 -16.69 -16.35
CA LEU A 409 0.67 -16.72 -16.56
C LEU A 409 0.29 -15.92 -17.78
N LEU A 410 -0.42 -16.56 -18.72
CA LEU A 410 -1.16 -15.87 -19.76
C LEU A 410 -2.66 -15.89 -19.43
N ALA A 411 -3.23 -14.74 -19.13
CA ALA A 411 -4.68 -14.54 -19.17
C ALA A 411 -5.06 -14.26 -20.63
N GLU A 412 -5.48 -15.33 -21.34
CA GLU A 412 -5.70 -15.33 -22.78
C GLU A 412 -7.11 -14.86 -23.12
N GLU A 413 -7.24 -13.90 -24.03
CA GLU A 413 -8.51 -13.49 -24.59
C GLU A 413 -9.17 -14.65 -25.38
N ILE A 414 -10.45 -14.92 -25.10
CA ILE A 414 -11.28 -15.77 -25.92
C ILE A 414 -11.75 -14.90 -27.09
N GLY A 415 -11.04 -14.89 -28.22
CA GLY A 415 -11.38 -14.05 -29.36
C GLY A 415 -12.89 -14.02 -29.64
N ARG A 416 -13.41 -12.79 -29.87
CA ARG A 416 -14.79 -12.60 -30.35
C ARG A 416 -14.97 -13.11 -31.74
#